data_d1ebd841d23054dcab42871cfff9d264
#
_entry.id   d1ebd841d23054dcab42871cfff9d264
#
_cell.length_a   1.000
_cell.length_b   1.000
_cell.length_c   1.000
_cell.angle_alpha   90.00
_cell.angle_beta   90.00
_cell.angle_gamma   90.00
#
_symmetry.space_group_name_H-M   'P 1'
#
loop_
_entity.id
_entity.type
_entity.pdbx_description
1 polymer ?
#
loop_
_entity_poly.entity_id
_entity_poly.type
_entity_poly.pdbx_seq_one_letter_code
_entity_poly.pdbx_strand_id
1 'polypeptide(L)'
;MELLVASLREVCWHFRIMEKSMEYLDTTGRIFDVQRYSIHDGPGIRTIVFLKGCVLRCQWCCNPESQEYKIQTMKTPDGVKTMGRDVTVREMIELVEKDRPYYYRSGGGMTLSGGECLCQPEFARDLLRAAKERGINTAIESMACVPWENIEMVLPYLDTYLMDIKHTNQEKHKQFTGKPNGLALENARKVALSGQTNLVIRVPVVPTFNDSVEEIKSIASFASTLPGVKKIHLLPYHRLGQDKYDWLGRVFYCQIMTIRKHRIRII
;
A
#
# COMPACT_ATOMS: atom_id res chain seq x y z
N MET A 1 50.86 12.38 10.14
CA MET A 1 49.72 11.44 10.32
C MET A 1 49.33 11.54 11.79
N GLU A 2 48.43 12.51 12.11
CA GLU A 2 47.97 12.73 13.50
C GLU A 2 46.97 11.64 13.85
N LEU A 3 47.23 10.90 14.89
CA LEU A 3 46.28 9.96 15.50
C LEU A 3 45.17 10.76 16.17
N LEU A 4 43.95 10.69 15.67
CA LEU A 4 42.74 11.19 16.34
C LEU A 4 42.47 10.30 17.55
N VAL A 5 42.89 10.79 18.76
CA VAL A 5 42.56 10.13 20.02
C VAL A 5 41.24 10.69 20.52
N ALA A 6 40.12 9.97 20.19
CA ALA A 6 38.84 10.27 20.81
C ALA A 6 38.80 9.75 22.25
N SER A 7 38.23 10.53 23.17
CA SER A 7 38.07 10.08 24.57
C SER A 7 37.05 8.93 24.64
N LEU A 8 37.19 8.01 25.59
CA LEU A 8 36.20 6.92 25.79
C LEU A 8 34.78 7.45 26.01
N ARG A 9 34.62 8.65 26.55
CA ARG A 9 33.32 9.31 26.71
C ARG A 9 32.71 9.72 25.37
N GLU A 10 33.48 10.23 24.42
CA GLU A 10 33.03 10.60 23.08
C GLU A 10 32.67 9.34 22.25
N VAL A 11 33.47 8.29 22.38
CA VAL A 11 33.17 6.99 21.75
C VAL A 11 31.86 6.42 22.30
N CYS A 12 31.68 6.36 23.63
CA CYS A 12 30.46 5.90 24.27
C CYS A 12 29.25 6.76 23.92
N TRP A 13 29.42 8.09 23.79
CA TRP A 13 28.36 9.00 23.39
C TRP A 13 27.93 8.77 21.94
N HIS A 14 28.88 8.58 21.01
CA HIS A 14 28.59 8.23 19.61
C HIS A 14 27.89 6.87 19.49
N PHE A 15 28.34 5.86 20.27
CA PHE A 15 27.66 4.54 20.28
C PHE A 15 26.21 4.66 20.76
N ARG A 16 25.91 5.40 21.82
CA ARG A 16 24.57 5.63 22.34
C ARG A 16 23.69 6.39 21.33
N ILE A 17 24.25 7.35 20.60
CA ILE A 17 23.51 8.05 19.51
C ILE A 17 23.22 7.09 18.37
N MET A 18 24.18 6.27 17.96
CA MET A 18 23.98 5.26 16.91
C MET A 18 22.93 4.21 17.32
N GLU A 19 22.96 3.70 18.54
CA GLU A 19 21.93 2.78 19.06
C GLU A 19 20.54 3.42 19.02
N LYS A 20 20.40 4.63 19.57
CA LYS A 20 19.15 5.37 19.57
C LYS A 20 18.68 5.74 18.14
N SER A 21 19.60 6.00 17.21
CA SER A 21 19.29 6.29 15.82
C SER A 21 18.81 5.06 15.03
N MET A 22 19.05 3.85 15.56
CA MET A 22 18.66 2.58 14.93
C MET A 22 17.47 1.88 15.61
N GLU A 23 16.94 2.45 16.69
CA GLU A 23 15.82 1.90 17.47
C GLU A 23 14.56 1.67 16.58
N TYR A 24 14.35 2.51 15.54
CA TYR A 24 13.24 2.35 14.60
C TYR A 24 13.30 1.05 13.78
N LEU A 25 14.48 0.41 13.67
CA LEU A 25 14.61 -0.88 12.97
C LEU A 25 13.97 -2.03 13.76
N ASP A 26 13.70 -1.83 15.04
CA ASP A 26 13.08 -2.83 15.92
C ASP A 26 11.54 -2.64 16.01
N THR A 27 11.02 -1.57 15.38
CA THR A 27 9.57 -1.38 15.23
C THR A 27 8.94 -2.61 14.57
N THR A 28 7.86 -3.11 15.18
CA THR A 28 7.18 -4.32 14.74
C THR A 28 5.92 -4.01 13.94
N GLY A 29 5.64 -4.82 12.94
CA GLY A 29 4.41 -4.77 12.16
C GLY A 29 3.91 -6.15 11.80
N ARG A 30 2.65 -6.24 11.42
CA ARG A 30 2.02 -7.50 11.02
C ARG A 30 1.79 -7.52 9.52
N ILE A 31 2.43 -8.47 8.85
CA ILE A 31 2.31 -8.74 7.43
C ILE A 31 1.60 -10.06 7.17
N PHE A 32 1.10 -10.29 5.95
CA PHE A 32 0.59 -11.61 5.58
C PHE A 32 1.31 -12.22 4.38
N ASP A 33 2.00 -11.39 3.57
CA ASP A 33 2.76 -11.88 2.42
C ASP A 33 3.88 -10.92 2.02
N VAL A 34 4.83 -11.42 1.24
CA VAL A 34 5.86 -10.64 0.54
C VAL A 34 5.96 -11.18 -0.88
N GLN A 35 5.68 -10.33 -1.86
CA GLN A 35 5.79 -10.66 -3.27
C GLN A 35 7.02 -9.98 -3.88
N ARG A 36 7.87 -10.77 -4.51
CA ARG A 36 9.05 -10.27 -5.22
C ARG A 36 8.76 -10.15 -6.72
N TYR A 37 9.51 -9.32 -7.41
CA TYR A 37 9.48 -9.15 -8.88
C TYR A 37 8.15 -8.63 -9.43
N SER A 38 7.39 -7.84 -8.68
CA SER A 38 6.22 -7.15 -9.22
C SER A 38 6.62 -6.02 -10.19
N ILE A 39 5.80 -5.82 -11.23
CA ILE A 39 6.01 -4.81 -12.29
C ILE A 39 4.83 -3.85 -12.45
N HIS A 40 3.77 -3.99 -11.63
CA HIS A 40 2.54 -3.18 -11.75
C HIS A 40 2.26 -2.28 -10.55
N ASP A 41 3.07 -2.40 -9.48
CA ASP A 41 2.80 -1.78 -8.19
C ASP A 41 3.78 -0.63 -7.89
N GLY A 42 4.08 0.15 -8.90
CA GLY A 42 4.96 1.32 -8.90
C GLY A 42 6.01 1.26 -10.02
N PRO A 43 6.96 2.21 -10.03
CA PRO A 43 8.04 2.23 -11.03
C PRO A 43 8.97 1.02 -10.94
N GLY A 44 9.36 0.46 -12.07
CA GLY A 44 10.35 -0.61 -12.17
C GLY A 44 9.94 -1.94 -11.53
N ILE A 45 10.91 -2.80 -11.24
CA ILE A 45 10.70 -4.08 -10.55
C ILE A 45 10.68 -3.83 -9.05
N ARG A 46 9.68 -4.41 -8.36
CA ARG A 46 9.43 -4.11 -6.96
C ARG A 46 9.28 -5.35 -6.08
N THR A 47 9.67 -5.20 -4.83
CA THR A 47 9.28 -6.12 -3.76
C THR A 47 8.14 -5.48 -2.99
N ILE A 48 7.01 -6.20 -2.90
CA ILE A 48 5.83 -5.73 -2.19
C ILE A 48 5.78 -6.39 -0.82
N VAL A 49 5.58 -5.59 0.22
CA VAL A 49 5.30 -6.07 1.58
C VAL A 49 3.82 -5.82 1.86
N PHE A 50 3.06 -6.91 2.08
CA PHE A 50 1.61 -6.85 2.29
C PHE A 50 1.27 -6.84 3.77
N LEU A 51 0.80 -5.70 4.28
CA LEU A 51 0.43 -5.50 5.67
C LEU A 51 -1.00 -5.97 5.96
N LYS A 52 -1.24 -6.44 7.19
CA LYS A 52 -2.58 -6.79 7.68
C LYS A 52 -3.30 -5.60 8.30
N GLY A 53 -4.61 -5.65 8.24
CA GLY A 53 -5.53 -4.61 8.69
C GLY A 53 -6.06 -3.79 7.52
N CYS A 54 -7.38 -3.62 7.47
CA CYS A 54 -8.03 -2.74 6.50
C CYS A 54 -9.30 -2.15 7.11
N VAL A 55 -9.51 -0.86 6.90
CA VAL A 55 -10.72 -0.16 7.36
C VAL A 55 -11.92 -0.42 6.45
N LEU A 56 -11.68 -0.85 5.21
CA LEU A 56 -12.73 -1.15 4.23
C LEU A 56 -13.08 -2.65 4.20
N ARG A 57 -14.27 -2.93 3.65
CA ARG A 57 -14.80 -4.28 3.41
C ARG A 57 -15.32 -4.35 1.97
N CYS A 58 -14.43 -4.00 1.00
CA CYS A 58 -14.79 -4.00 -0.41
C CYS A 58 -15.32 -5.36 -0.83
N GLN A 59 -16.48 -5.38 -1.51
CA GLN A 59 -17.13 -6.63 -1.93
C GLN A 59 -16.31 -7.45 -2.95
N TRP A 60 -15.37 -6.79 -3.64
CA TRP A 60 -14.47 -7.39 -4.63
C TRP A 60 -13.04 -7.60 -4.12
N CYS A 61 -12.80 -7.52 -2.82
CA CYS A 61 -11.44 -7.57 -2.27
C CYS A 61 -10.70 -8.83 -2.73
N CYS A 62 -9.53 -8.67 -3.33
CA CYS A 62 -8.70 -9.81 -3.76
C CYS A 62 -7.82 -10.37 -2.63
N ASN A 63 -7.70 -9.65 -1.51
CA ASN A 63 -6.93 -10.07 -0.33
C ASN A 63 -7.80 -10.04 0.94
N PRO A 64 -8.89 -10.85 1.02
CA PRO A 64 -9.76 -10.84 2.20
C PRO A 64 -9.04 -11.27 3.48
N GLU A 65 -7.94 -12.01 3.37
CA GLU A 65 -7.04 -12.40 4.46
C GLU A 65 -6.30 -11.22 5.09
N SER A 66 -6.20 -10.10 4.38
CA SER A 66 -5.59 -8.88 4.89
C SER A 66 -6.51 -8.02 5.74
N GLN A 67 -7.84 -8.21 5.62
CA GLN A 67 -8.83 -7.29 6.20
C GLN A 67 -8.78 -7.23 7.73
N GLU A 68 -8.58 -8.39 8.36
CA GLU A 68 -8.45 -8.48 9.82
C GLU A 68 -6.98 -8.32 10.23
N TYR A 69 -6.73 -7.52 11.26
CA TYR A 69 -5.38 -7.35 11.79
C TYR A 69 -4.86 -8.64 12.47
N LYS A 70 -5.76 -9.42 13.09
CA LYS A 70 -5.39 -10.66 13.78
C LYS A 70 -4.78 -11.71 12.83
N ILE A 71 -3.86 -12.51 13.33
CA ILE A 71 -3.40 -13.72 12.68
C ILE A 71 -4.56 -14.70 12.61
N GLN A 72 -4.80 -15.30 11.45
CA GLN A 72 -5.92 -16.21 11.20
C GLN A 72 -5.47 -17.37 10.31
N THR A 73 -6.28 -18.41 10.24
CA THR A 73 -6.02 -19.56 9.38
C THR A 73 -6.93 -19.56 8.16
N MET A 74 -6.44 -20.10 7.05
CA MET A 74 -7.18 -20.40 5.83
C MET A 74 -7.12 -21.90 5.54
N LYS A 75 -8.26 -22.50 5.20
CA LYS A 75 -8.35 -23.91 4.79
C LYS A 75 -8.19 -24.00 3.26
N THR A 76 -6.95 -24.09 2.78
CA THR A 76 -6.67 -24.20 1.35
C THR A 76 -6.70 -25.66 0.89
N PRO A 77 -6.77 -25.95 -0.43
CA PRO A 77 -6.68 -27.33 -0.94
C PRO A 77 -5.40 -28.05 -0.51
N ASP A 78 -4.30 -27.32 -0.28
CA ASP A 78 -3.00 -27.87 0.13
C ASP A 78 -2.88 -27.99 1.67
N GLY A 79 -3.94 -27.71 2.42
CA GLY A 79 -3.95 -27.75 3.89
C GLY A 79 -4.24 -26.42 4.55
N VAL A 80 -4.04 -26.36 5.86
CA VAL A 80 -4.26 -25.16 6.66
C VAL A 80 -3.05 -24.23 6.57
N LYS A 81 -3.25 -22.98 6.13
CA LYS A 81 -2.22 -21.93 6.09
C LYS A 81 -2.49 -20.89 7.16
N THR A 82 -1.45 -20.48 7.88
CA THR A 82 -1.50 -19.33 8.78
C THR A 82 -1.28 -18.05 8.00
N MET A 83 -2.24 -17.11 8.11
CA MET A 83 -2.21 -15.82 7.42
C MET A 83 -1.91 -14.71 8.41
N GLY A 84 -0.68 -14.26 8.36
CA GLY A 84 -0.14 -13.21 9.21
C GLY A 84 1.01 -13.70 10.08
N ARG A 85 2.01 -12.82 10.22
CA ARG A 85 3.11 -12.95 11.17
C ARG A 85 3.60 -11.57 11.58
N ASP A 86 4.14 -11.46 12.78
CA ASP A 86 4.80 -10.25 13.22
C ASP A 86 6.25 -10.27 12.75
N VAL A 87 6.73 -9.11 12.32
CA VAL A 87 8.09 -8.90 11.79
C VAL A 87 8.62 -7.57 12.28
N THR A 88 9.95 -7.43 12.33
CA THR A 88 10.60 -6.14 12.57
C THR A 88 10.92 -5.43 11.25
N VAL A 89 11.12 -4.12 11.31
CA VAL A 89 11.63 -3.33 10.18
C VAL A 89 12.97 -3.89 9.70
N ARG A 90 13.85 -4.26 10.64
CA ARG A 90 15.16 -4.87 10.37
C ARG A 90 15.03 -6.12 9.49
N GLU A 91 14.19 -7.07 9.91
CA GLU A 91 13.94 -8.30 9.18
C GLU A 91 13.41 -8.04 7.75
N MET A 92 12.50 -7.07 7.61
CA MET A 92 11.91 -6.75 6.31
C MET A 92 12.89 -6.02 5.39
N ILE A 93 13.66 -5.07 5.90
CA ILE A 93 14.59 -4.35 5.03
C ILE A 93 15.75 -5.24 4.55
N GLU A 94 16.23 -6.17 5.38
CA GLU A 94 17.22 -7.17 4.97
C GLU A 94 16.68 -8.10 3.86
N LEU A 95 15.39 -8.43 3.90
CA LEU A 95 14.75 -9.21 2.84
C LEU A 95 14.63 -8.39 1.55
N VAL A 96 14.18 -7.14 1.65
CA VAL A 96 14.01 -6.21 0.51
C VAL A 96 15.36 -5.94 -0.18
N GLU A 97 16.43 -5.79 0.57
CA GLU A 97 17.77 -5.53 0.02
C GLU A 97 18.30 -6.65 -0.89
N LYS A 98 17.83 -7.88 -0.72
CA LYS A 98 18.21 -9.02 -1.60
C LYS A 98 17.85 -8.78 -3.07
N ASP A 99 16.88 -7.91 -3.34
CA ASP A 99 16.44 -7.57 -4.69
C ASP A 99 17.08 -6.29 -5.26
N ARG A 100 18.01 -5.66 -4.52
CA ARG A 100 18.72 -4.43 -4.92
C ARG A 100 19.25 -4.44 -6.36
N PRO A 101 19.83 -5.52 -6.91
CA PRO A 101 20.28 -5.54 -8.31
C PRO A 101 19.16 -5.29 -9.34
N TYR A 102 17.93 -5.75 -9.03
CA TYR A 102 16.76 -5.52 -9.89
C TYR A 102 16.27 -4.08 -9.78
N TYR A 103 16.28 -3.50 -8.57
CA TYR A 103 15.91 -2.10 -8.37
C TYR A 103 16.84 -1.16 -9.10
N TYR A 104 18.13 -1.38 -9.00
CA TYR A 104 19.14 -0.55 -9.67
C TYR A 104 18.96 -0.54 -11.19
N ARG A 105 18.68 -1.71 -11.79
CA ARG A 105 18.52 -1.83 -13.25
C ARG A 105 17.21 -1.29 -13.79
N SER A 106 16.16 -1.31 -13.00
CA SER A 106 14.79 -0.98 -13.45
C SER A 106 14.28 0.36 -12.94
N GLY A 107 14.98 1.02 -12.02
CA GLY A 107 14.46 2.16 -11.26
C GLY A 107 13.35 1.75 -10.27
N GLY A 108 13.30 0.48 -9.88
CA GLY A 108 12.33 -0.08 -8.97
C GLY A 108 12.68 0.09 -7.50
N GLY A 109 12.03 -0.70 -6.63
CA GLY A 109 12.24 -0.60 -5.19
C GLY A 109 11.23 -1.37 -4.36
N MET A 110 10.82 -0.83 -3.22
CA MET A 110 9.87 -1.44 -2.31
C MET A 110 8.51 -0.76 -2.41
N THR A 111 7.43 -1.56 -2.33
CA THR A 111 6.05 -1.07 -2.19
C THR A 111 5.42 -1.66 -0.93
N LEU A 112 4.78 -0.82 -0.11
CA LEU A 112 3.89 -1.28 0.94
C LEU A 112 2.46 -1.34 0.42
N SER A 113 1.79 -2.46 0.65
CA SER A 113 0.43 -2.74 0.21
C SER A 113 -0.28 -3.61 1.25
N GLY A 114 -1.28 -4.39 0.84
CA GLY A 114 -1.94 -5.38 1.72
C GLY A 114 -3.43 -5.15 1.84
N GLY A 115 -3.90 -4.91 3.06
CA GLY A 115 -5.23 -4.36 3.32
C GLY A 115 -5.22 -2.84 3.12
N GLU A 116 -4.85 -2.12 4.17
CA GLU A 116 -4.48 -0.71 4.16
C GLU A 116 -3.17 -0.57 4.95
N CYS A 117 -2.06 -0.33 4.26
CA CYS A 117 -0.75 -0.28 4.90
C CYS A 117 -0.66 0.81 6.00
N LEU A 118 -1.42 1.88 5.86
CA LEU A 118 -1.48 2.99 6.81
C LEU A 118 -2.37 2.70 8.04
N CYS A 119 -2.91 1.48 8.17
CA CYS A 119 -3.44 0.99 9.45
C CYS A 119 -2.33 0.64 10.46
N GLN A 120 -1.08 0.60 10.02
CA GLN A 120 0.12 0.38 10.84
C GLN A 120 1.13 1.52 10.54
N PRO A 121 0.82 2.78 10.89
CA PRO A 121 1.54 3.94 10.37
C PRO A 121 2.98 4.02 10.87
N GLU A 122 3.28 3.63 12.10
CA GLU A 122 4.64 3.65 12.66
C GLU A 122 5.52 2.63 11.93
N PHE A 123 5.04 1.40 11.74
CA PHE A 123 5.77 0.38 11.01
C PHE A 123 5.96 0.75 9.54
N ALA A 124 4.92 1.29 8.89
CA ALA A 124 5.00 1.76 7.52
C ALA A 124 6.03 2.90 7.36
N ARG A 125 6.00 3.91 8.26
CA ARG A 125 6.99 5.00 8.30
C ARG A 125 8.40 4.46 8.42
N ASP A 126 8.64 3.61 9.40
CA ASP A 126 9.98 3.15 9.74
C ASP A 126 10.55 2.23 8.64
N LEU A 127 9.71 1.40 8.02
CA LEU A 127 10.15 0.56 6.90
C LEU A 127 10.42 1.38 5.63
N LEU A 128 9.59 2.39 5.33
CA LEU A 128 9.85 3.34 4.23
C LEU A 128 11.13 4.16 4.49
N ARG A 129 11.32 4.63 5.73
CA ARG A 129 12.55 5.30 6.16
C ARG A 129 13.77 4.42 5.93
N ALA A 130 13.74 3.17 6.41
CA ALA A 130 14.83 2.22 6.25
C ALA A 130 15.20 1.97 4.77
N ALA A 131 14.19 1.89 3.89
CA ALA A 131 14.40 1.77 2.46
C ALA A 131 15.02 3.04 1.86
N LYS A 132 14.48 4.21 2.22
CA LYS A 132 14.95 5.51 1.72
C LYS A 132 16.40 5.80 2.11
N GLU A 133 16.76 5.56 3.38
CA GLU A 133 18.12 5.72 3.90
C GLU A 133 19.13 4.80 3.17
N ARG A 134 18.66 3.69 2.60
CA ARG A 134 19.46 2.76 1.78
C ARG A 134 19.42 3.06 0.28
N GLY A 135 18.81 4.16 -0.13
CA GLY A 135 18.69 4.56 -1.54
C GLY A 135 17.75 3.64 -2.34
N ILE A 136 16.81 2.95 -1.69
CA ILE A 136 15.78 2.15 -2.35
C ILE A 136 14.56 3.03 -2.59
N ASN A 137 14.06 3.06 -3.84
CA ASN A 137 12.84 3.78 -4.19
C ASN A 137 11.63 3.20 -3.46
N THR A 138 10.77 4.07 -2.95
CA THR A 138 9.65 3.71 -2.09
C THR A 138 8.31 4.02 -2.73
N ALA A 139 7.33 3.14 -2.54
CA ALA A 139 5.95 3.37 -2.93
C ALA A 139 4.98 2.80 -1.88
N ILE A 140 3.76 3.34 -1.85
CA ILE A 140 2.64 2.71 -1.14
C ILE A 140 1.44 2.56 -2.06
N GLU A 141 0.64 1.53 -1.81
CA GLU A 141 -0.72 1.35 -2.31
C GLU A 141 -1.68 1.54 -1.15
N SER A 142 -2.51 2.56 -1.22
CA SER A 142 -3.43 2.90 -0.15
C SER A 142 -4.68 3.59 -0.70
N MET A 143 -5.82 3.36 -0.07
CA MET A 143 -7.06 4.07 -0.38
C MET A 143 -7.21 5.36 0.42
N ALA A 144 -6.22 5.75 1.23
CA ALA A 144 -6.19 6.98 2.03
C ALA A 144 -7.41 7.18 2.96
N CYS A 145 -8.13 6.12 3.32
CA CYS A 145 -9.30 6.17 4.22
C CYS A 145 -8.87 6.03 5.69
N VAL A 146 -7.86 6.80 6.08
CA VAL A 146 -7.21 6.80 7.40
C VAL A 146 -7.05 8.25 7.89
N PRO A 147 -6.79 8.50 9.19
CA PRO A 147 -6.45 9.83 9.69
C PRO A 147 -5.28 10.45 8.89
N TRP A 148 -5.32 11.79 8.71
CA TRP A 148 -4.28 12.50 7.95
C TRP A 148 -2.89 12.29 8.54
N GLU A 149 -2.79 12.25 9.85
CA GLU A 149 -1.55 12.07 10.62
C GLU A 149 -0.80 10.79 10.20
N ASN A 150 -1.53 9.72 9.87
CA ASN A 150 -0.93 8.47 9.38
C ASN A 150 -0.28 8.65 8.00
N ILE A 151 -0.88 9.49 7.14
CA ILE A 151 -0.33 9.81 5.81
C ILE A 151 0.86 10.75 5.95
N GLU A 152 0.70 11.83 6.70
CA GLU A 152 1.73 12.85 6.93
C GLU A 152 3.02 12.23 7.49
N MET A 153 2.89 11.22 8.35
CA MET A 153 4.02 10.50 8.95
C MET A 153 4.89 9.77 7.91
N VAL A 154 4.32 9.30 6.80
CA VAL A 154 5.04 8.53 5.78
C VAL A 154 5.52 9.37 4.60
N LEU A 155 4.91 10.55 4.35
CA LEU A 155 5.21 11.39 3.20
C LEU A 155 6.71 11.74 3.03
N PRO A 156 7.49 12.04 4.10
CA PRO A 156 8.92 12.36 3.96
C PRO A 156 9.76 11.22 3.37
N TYR A 157 9.27 9.99 3.46
CA TYR A 157 9.98 8.79 3.03
C TYR A 157 9.38 8.16 1.77
N LEU A 158 8.43 8.84 1.09
CA LEU A 158 7.61 8.29 0.02
C LEU A 158 7.90 8.92 -1.33
N ASP A 159 8.42 8.14 -2.29
CA ASP A 159 8.63 8.60 -3.67
C ASP A 159 7.36 8.57 -4.51
N THR A 160 6.54 7.51 -4.37
CA THR A 160 5.32 7.32 -5.17
C THR A 160 4.15 6.88 -4.29
N TYR A 161 3.03 7.59 -4.40
CA TYR A 161 1.77 7.18 -3.78
C TYR A 161 0.80 6.68 -4.87
N LEU A 162 0.53 5.38 -4.88
CA LEU A 162 -0.51 4.76 -5.70
C LEU A 162 -1.82 4.79 -4.92
N MET A 163 -2.65 5.78 -5.18
CA MET A 163 -3.86 6.04 -4.39
C MET A 163 -5.11 5.56 -5.10
N ASP A 164 -5.84 4.66 -4.46
CA ASP A 164 -7.09 4.13 -4.98
C ASP A 164 -8.26 5.08 -4.70
N ILE A 165 -8.81 5.72 -5.73
CA ILE A 165 -10.10 6.41 -5.68
C ILE A 165 -11.16 5.49 -6.28
N LYS A 166 -11.98 4.91 -5.42
CA LYS A 166 -12.92 3.86 -5.83
C LYS A 166 -14.24 4.41 -6.37
N HIS A 167 -14.70 5.55 -5.84
CA HIS A 167 -15.91 6.24 -6.27
C HIS A 167 -15.95 7.68 -5.73
N THR A 168 -16.64 8.61 -6.43
CA THR A 168 -16.90 9.97 -5.95
C THR A 168 -18.24 10.10 -5.20
N ASN A 169 -19.22 9.24 -5.48
CA ASN A 169 -20.48 9.22 -4.74
C ASN A 169 -20.32 8.51 -3.39
N GLN A 170 -20.65 9.21 -2.31
CA GLN A 170 -20.43 8.77 -0.93
C GLN A 170 -21.28 7.54 -0.55
N GLU A 171 -22.56 7.55 -0.92
CA GLU A 171 -23.49 6.47 -0.55
C GLU A 171 -23.13 5.17 -1.28
N LYS A 172 -22.85 5.28 -2.58
CA LYS A 172 -22.43 4.12 -3.38
C LYS A 172 -21.10 3.55 -2.90
N HIS A 173 -20.14 4.43 -2.56
CA HIS A 173 -18.88 3.99 -1.95
C HIS A 173 -19.13 3.23 -0.63
N LYS A 174 -19.96 3.79 0.26
CA LYS A 174 -20.31 3.15 1.54
C LYS A 174 -21.00 1.81 1.36
N GLN A 175 -21.94 1.72 0.42
CA GLN A 175 -22.67 0.49 0.11
C GLN A 175 -21.73 -0.67 -0.28
N PHE A 176 -20.71 -0.40 -1.09
CA PHE A 176 -19.84 -1.42 -1.66
C PHE A 176 -18.53 -1.65 -0.88
N THR A 177 -18.13 -0.71 -0.04
CA THR A 177 -16.86 -0.79 0.71
C THR A 177 -17.02 -0.75 2.23
N GLY A 178 -18.23 -0.45 2.72
CA GLY A 178 -18.54 -0.36 4.15
C GLY A 178 -18.25 1.01 4.79
N LYS A 179 -17.62 1.97 4.07
CA LYS A 179 -17.28 3.30 4.58
C LYS A 179 -17.56 4.38 3.54
N PRO A 180 -17.89 5.63 3.96
CA PRO A 180 -17.96 6.77 3.04
C PRO A 180 -16.57 7.13 2.52
N ASN A 181 -16.51 7.84 1.37
CA ASN A 181 -15.27 8.22 0.70
C ASN A 181 -14.75 9.62 1.08
N GLY A 182 -15.46 10.39 1.90
CA GLY A 182 -15.12 11.79 2.17
C GLY A 182 -13.67 11.97 2.64
N LEU A 183 -13.24 11.15 3.60
CA LEU A 183 -11.87 11.17 4.13
C LEU A 183 -10.82 10.85 3.05
N ALA A 184 -11.08 9.85 2.20
CA ALA A 184 -10.16 9.48 1.12
C ALA A 184 -10.00 10.62 0.10
N LEU A 185 -11.11 11.28 -0.30
CA LEU A 185 -11.09 12.40 -1.23
C LEU A 185 -10.42 13.66 -0.64
N GLU A 186 -10.62 13.91 0.65
CA GLU A 186 -9.94 14.99 1.37
C GLU A 186 -8.43 14.75 1.44
N ASN A 187 -8.03 13.53 1.84
CA ASN A 187 -6.63 13.15 1.92
C ASN A 187 -5.94 13.18 0.54
N ALA A 188 -6.65 12.80 -0.53
CA ALA A 188 -6.11 12.93 -1.90
C ALA A 188 -5.75 14.38 -2.24
N ARG A 189 -6.60 15.37 -1.85
CA ARG A 189 -6.30 16.79 -2.03
C ARG A 189 -5.10 17.22 -1.20
N LYS A 190 -5.03 16.81 0.07
CA LYS A 190 -3.90 17.14 0.98
C LYS A 190 -2.58 16.59 0.45
N VAL A 191 -2.55 15.33 0.00
CA VAL A 191 -1.36 14.71 -0.59
C VAL A 191 -0.94 15.43 -1.86
N ALA A 192 -1.87 15.76 -2.77
CA ALA A 192 -1.58 16.48 -3.99
C ALA A 192 -1.02 17.90 -3.71
N LEU A 193 -1.60 18.61 -2.73
CA LEU A 193 -1.15 19.94 -2.33
C LEU A 193 0.21 19.94 -1.63
N SER A 194 0.57 18.86 -0.94
CA SER A 194 1.87 18.76 -0.27
C SER A 194 3.06 18.75 -1.24
N GLY A 195 2.86 18.26 -2.46
CA GLY A 195 3.91 18.12 -3.47
C GLY A 195 5.09 17.21 -3.08
N GLN A 196 4.98 16.46 -1.96
CA GLN A 196 6.10 15.68 -1.40
C GLN A 196 6.31 14.33 -2.08
N THR A 197 5.31 13.83 -2.82
CA THR A 197 5.34 12.51 -3.46
C THR A 197 4.74 12.57 -4.86
N ASN A 198 5.14 11.63 -5.72
CA ASN A 198 4.48 11.45 -7.02
C ASN A 198 3.14 10.74 -6.82
N LEU A 199 2.04 11.51 -6.84
CA LEU A 199 0.69 10.97 -6.67
C LEU A 199 0.16 10.40 -7.99
N VAL A 200 -0.18 9.10 -7.97
CA VAL A 200 -0.81 8.39 -9.07
C VAL A 200 -2.18 7.90 -8.63
N ILE A 201 -3.23 8.36 -9.29
CA ILE A 201 -4.59 7.88 -9.00
C ILE A 201 -4.84 6.56 -9.72
N ARG A 202 -5.36 5.59 -8.98
CA ARG A 202 -5.78 4.28 -9.48
C ARG A 202 -7.27 4.09 -9.24
N VAL A 203 -7.94 3.47 -10.20
CA VAL A 203 -9.38 3.21 -10.13
C VAL A 203 -9.64 1.74 -10.44
N PRO A 204 -9.93 0.91 -9.44
CA PRO A 204 -10.43 -0.43 -9.70
C PRO A 204 -11.82 -0.32 -10.34
N VAL A 205 -11.93 -0.70 -11.63
CA VAL A 205 -13.18 -0.61 -12.39
C VAL A 205 -13.99 -1.87 -12.15
N VAL A 206 -15.02 -1.75 -11.32
CA VAL A 206 -15.82 -2.89 -10.84
C VAL A 206 -17.23 -2.82 -11.45
N PRO A 207 -17.70 -3.89 -12.13
CA PRO A 207 -19.03 -3.94 -12.71
C PRO A 207 -20.13 -3.57 -11.70
N THR A 208 -21.12 -2.79 -12.15
CA THR A 208 -22.25 -2.29 -11.35
C THR A 208 -21.91 -1.29 -10.23
N PHE A 209 -20.64 -1.13 -9.93
CA PHE A 209 -20.18 -0.19 -8.92
C PHE A 209 -19.75 1.15 -9.53
N ASN A 210 -18.78 1.13 -10.45
CA ASN A 210 -18.20 2.35 -11.01
C ASN A 210 -17.79 2.18 -12.49
N ASP A 211 -18.40 1.21 -13.21
CA ASP A 211 -18.05 0.87 -14.59
C ASP A 211 -18.84 1.65 -15.64
N SER A 212 -19.74 2.56 -15.26
CA SER A 212 -20.42 3.43 -16.22
C SER A 212 -19.50 4.58 -16.68
N VAL A 213 -19.77 5.11 -17.86
CA VAL A 213 -19.03 6.24 -18.43
C VAL A 213 -19.13 7.48 -17.52
N GLU A 214 -20.31 7.70 -16.95
CA GLU A 214 -20.60 8.83 -16.05
C GLU A 214 -19.78 8.76 -14.76
N GLU A 215 -19.68 7.57 -14.18
CA GLU A 215 -18.93 7.34 -12.95
C GLU A 215 -17.41 7.50 -13.17
N ILE A 216 -16.89 6.92 -14.27
CA ILE A 216 -15.47 7.10 -14.64
C ILE A 216 -15.17 8.57 -14.94
N LYS A 217 -16.05 9.28 -15.65
CA LYS A 217 -15.91 10.72 -15.89
C LYS A 217 -15.92 11.53 -14.58
N SER A 218 -16.77 11.18 -13.63
CA SER A 218 -16.83 11.84 -12.33
C SER A 218 -15.51 11.66 -11.54
N ILE A 219 -14.95 10.45 -11.55
CA ILE A 219 -13.65 10.17 -10.90
C ILE A 219 -12.52 10.92 -11.64
N ALA A 220 -12.53 10.92 -12.98
CA ALA A 220 -11.55 11.64 -13.78
C ALA A 220 -11.61 13.16 -13.54
N SER A 221 -12.81 13.73 -13.45
CA SER A 221 -13.03 15.14 -13.12
C SER A 221 -12.49 15.47 -11.72
N PHE A 222 -12.72 14.61 -10.74
CA PHE A 222 -12.11 14.78 -9.41
C PHE A 222 -10.58 14.74 -9.50
N ALA A 223 -10.01 13.75 -10.16
CA ALA A 223 -8.56 13.61 -10.27
C ALA A 223 -7.91 14.78 -11.02
N SER A 224 -8.58 15.39 -12.00
CA SER A 224 -8.09 16.56 -12.72
C SER A 224 -8.00 17.82 -11.86
N THR A 225 -8.69 17.87 -10.71
CA THR A 225 -8.56 18.97 -9.73
C THR A 225 -7.34 18.84 -8.82
N LEU A 226 -6.65 17.69 -8.83
CA LEU A 226 -5.52 17.39 -7.95
C LEU A 226 -4.22 17.92 -8.57
N PRO A 227 -3.51 18.87 -7.93
CA PRO A 227 -2.25 19.37 -8.44
C PRO A 227 -1.22 18.25 -8.66
N GLY A 228 -0.52 18.30 -9.80
CA GLY A 228 0.52 17.32 -10.13
C GLY A 228 0.04 15.98 -10.69
N VAL A 229 -1.24 15.65 -10.57
CA VAL A 229 -1.80 14.41 -11.16
C VAL A 229 -1.98 14.58 -12.67
N LYS A 230 -1.25 13.77 -13.45
CA LYS A 230 -1.25 13.86 -14.93
C LYS A 230 -1.99 12.71 -15.61
N LYS A 231 -2.22 11.60 -14.89
CA LYS A 231 -2.83 10.39 -15.44
C LYS A 231 -3.53 9.57 -14.36
N ILE A 232 -4.49 8.77 -14.81
CA ILE A 232 -5.24 7.82 -13.98
C ILE A 232 -4.97 6.42 -14.52
N HIS A 233 -4.77 5.46 -13.64
CA HIS A 233 -4.70 4.05 -14.00
C HIS A 233 -6.04 3.38 -13.73
N LEU A 234 -6.68 2.88 -14.78
CA LEU A 234 -7.88 2.05 -14.66
C LEU A 234 -7.46 0.59 -14.50
N LEU A 235 -7.85 -0.02 -13.40
CA LEU A 235 -7.51 -1.41 -13.07
C LEU A 235 -8.71 -2.30 -13.40
N PRO A 236 -8.61 -3.21 -14.38
CA PRO A 236 -9.70 -4.09 -14.72
C PRO A 236 -10.11 -4.99 -13.56
N TYR A 237 -11.42 -5.20 -13.40
CA TYR A 237 -11.95 -6.15 -12.43
C TYR A 237 -11.48 -7.58 -12.72
N HIS A 238 -11.12 -8.29 -11.66
CA HIS A 238 -10.79 -9.72 -11.70
C HIS A 238 -11.33 -10.45 -10.47
N ARG A 239 -11.41 -11.77 -10.52
CA ARG A 239 -11.98 -12.63 -9.47
C ARG A 239 -10.93 -13.46 -8.74
N LEU A 240 -9.67 -13.04 -8.75
CA LEU A 240 -8.53 -13.79 -8.16
C LEU A 240 -8.62 -14.00 -6.64
N GLY A 241 -9.45 -13.21 -5.95
CA GLY A 241 -9.68 -13.36 -4.51
C GLY A 241 -10.83 -14.30 -4.16
N GLN A 242 -11.61 -14.81 -5.12
CA GLN A 242 -12.85 -15.55 -4.83
C GLN A 242 -12.63 -16.77 -3.95
N ASP A 243 -11.70 -17.64 -4.32
CA ASP A 243 -11.43 -18.89 -3.59
C ASP A 243 -10.94 -18.62 -2.17
N LYS A 244 -10.26 -17.49 -1.94
CA LYS A 244 -9.79 -17.09 -0.61
C LYS A 244 -10.93 -16.82 0.37
N TYR A 245 -12.09 -16.39 -0.13
CA TYR A 245 -13.28 -16.23 0.72
C TYR A 245 -13.77 -17.59 1.24
N ASP A 246 -13.87 -18.57 0.36
CA ASP A 246 -14.25 -19.94 0.74
C ASP A 246 -13.24 -20.53 1.75
N TRP A 247 -11.95 -20.32 1.52
CA TRP A 247 -10.88 -20.77 2.41
C TRP A 247 -10.91 -20.09 3.80
N LEU A 248 -11.52 -18.90 3.88
CA LEU A 248 -11.74 -18.17 5.13
C LEU A 248 -13.13 -18.46 5.75
N GLY A 249 -13.97 -19.28 5.12
CA GLY A 249 -15.35 -19.53 5.53
C GLY A 249 -16.24 -18.27 5.39
N ARG A 250 -15.98 -17.42 4.38
CA ARG A 250 -16.69 -16.16 4.11
C ARG A 250 -17.44 -16.23 2.79
N VAL A 251 -18.50 -15.44 2.66
CA VAL A 251 -19.26 -15.31 1.41
C VAL A 251 -18.59 -14.27 0.50
N PHE A 252 -18.38 -14.64 -0.77
CA PHE A 252 -17.96 -13.70 -1.81
C PHE A 252 -19.18 -13.08 -2.50
N TYR A 253 -19.41 -11.79 -2.26
CA TYR A 253 -20.63 -11.10 -2.71
C TYR A 253 -20.62 -10.71 -4.21
N CYS A 254 -19.47 -10.69 -4.87
CA CYS A 254 -19.34 -10.32 -6.28
C CYS A 254 -19.56 -11.48 -7.28
N GLN A 255 -20.20 -12.58 -6.88
CA GLN A 255 -20.44 -13.74 -7.76
C GLN A 255 -21.28 -13.45 -9.02
N ILE A 256 -22.16 -12.44 -8.95
CA ILE A 256 -23.14 -12.11 -10.00
C ILE A 256 -22.58 -11.11 -11.02
N MET A 257 -21.41 -10.56 -10.80
CA MET A 257 -20.81 -9.56 -11.69
C MET A 257 -20.21 -10.26 -12.92
N THR A 258 -21.02 -10.39 -13.97
CA THR A 258 -20.55 -10.85 -15.29
C THR A 258 -19.59 -9.80 -15.83
N ILE A 259 -18.38 -10.21 -16.17
CA ILE A 259 -17.42 -9.34 -16.85
C ILE A 259 -18.03 -8.95 -18.19
N ARG A 260 -18.64 -7.77 -18.27
CA ARG A 260 -19.02 -7.20 -19.56
C ARG A 260 -17.72 -6.92 -20.30
N LYS A 261 -17.51 -7.60 -21.44
CA LYS A 261 -16.41 -7.30 -22.38
C LYS A 261 -16.65 -5.93 -23.02
N HIS A 262 -16.61 -4.87 -22.24
CA HIS A 262 -16.59 -3.53 -22.77
C HIS A 262 -15.13 -3.20 -23.08
N ARG A 263 -14.82 -3.17 -24.38
CA ARG A 263 -13.61 -2.51 -24.87
C ARG A 263 -13.73 -1.03 -24.47
N ILE A 264 -13.12 -0.63 -23.37
CA ILE A 264 -12.88 0.78 -23.10
C ILE A 264 -11.87 1.20 -24.16
N ARG A 265 -12.34 1.79 -25.27
CA ARG A 265 -11.46 2.52 -26.19
C ARG A 265 -11.08 3.80 -25.47
N ILE A 266 -9.85 3.87 -25.01
CA ILE A 266 -9.23 5.13 -24.58
C ILE A 266 -9.00 5.92 -25.88
N ILE A 267 -9.73 7.03 -26.02
CA ILE A 267 -9.49 8.05 -27.06
C ILE A 267 -8.43 9.00 -26.50
#